data_722df290ff11f60add191ee15a09a7e9
#
_entry.id   722df290ff11f60add191ee15a09a7e9
#
_cell.length_a   1.000
_cell.length_b   1.000
_cell.length_c   1.000
_cell.angle_alpha   90.00
_cell.angle_beta   90.00
_cell.angle_gamma   90.00
#
_symmetry.space_group_name_H-M   'P 1'
#
loop_
_entity.id
_entity.type
_entity.pdbx_description
1 polymer ?
#
loop_
_entity_poly.entity_id
_entity_poly.type
_entity_poly.pdbx_seq_one_letter_code
_entity_poly.pdbx_strand_id
1 'polypeptide(L)'
;MDVKAFLKILTEIVYILCGFVSIATAIRGLRNEKSRIGTFLFWFILGVIFILGKTIPYAVTGGLLVILALITVTKQLQVGTFKEITHEFKVAQSEKFKNKIFLPAALIGISAFLILQFKIGKVAIPSAVGIGGGALIALLVATAIIKPKFSETLEDTSRLLMQIGATALLPQLLAALGAVFTK
;
A
#
# COMPACT_ATOMS: atom_id res chain seq x y z
N MET A 1 -15.10 0.64 -26.26
CA MET A 1 -15.08 0.65 -24.77
C MET A 1 -14.95 2.09 -24.32
N ASP A 2 -15.84 2.59 -23.49
CA ASP A 2 -15.78 3.97 -23.02
C ASP A 2 -14.49 4.16 -22.20
N VAL A 3 -13.70 5.19 -22.51
CA VAL A 3 -12.43 5.51 -21.84
C VAL A 3 -12.62 5.66 -20.33
N LYS A 4 -13.73 6.27 -19.91
CA LYS A 4 -14.06 6.39 -18.47
C LYS A 4 -14.28 5.04 -17.80
N ALA A 5 -14.97 4.12 -18.47
CA ALA A 5 -15.20 2.77 -17.95
C ALA A 5 -13.87 1.99 -17.83
N PHE A 6 -12.98 2.11 -18.82
CA PHE A 6 -11.66 1.51 -18.79
C PHE A 6 -10.82 2.03 -17.61
N LEU A 7 -10.74 3.34 -17.43
CA LEU A 7 -9.99 3.95 -16.33
C LEU A 7 -10.56 3.57 -14.96
N LYS A 8 -11.88 3.41 -14.86
CA LYS A 8 -12.54 2.91 -13.64
C LYS A 8 -12.12 1.49 -13.30
N ILE A 9 -12.07 0.61 -14.31
CA ILE A 9 -11.60 -0.78 -14.12
C ILE A 9 -10.14 -0.80 -13.66
N LEU A 10 -9.27 0.01 -14.28
CA LEU A 10 -7.87 0.12 -13.86
C LEU A 10 -7.74 0.59 -12.41
N THR A 11 -8.53 1.57 -12.01
CA THR A 11 -8.57 2.04 -10.62
C THR A 11 -8.97 0.93 -9.66
N GLU A 12 -9.98 0.14 -10.01
CA GLU A 12 -10.42 -1.01 -9.21
C GLU A 12 -9.33 -2.08 -9.08
N ILE A 13 -8.63 -2.38 -10.18
CA ILE A 13 -7.51 -3.33 -10.15
C ILE A 13 -6.43 -2.87 -9.17
N VAL A 14 -6.07 -1.58 -9.17
CA VAL A 14 -5.08 -1.02 -8.23
C VAL A 14 -5.57 -1.19 -6.78
N TYR A 15 -6.84 -0.86 -6.49
CA TYR A 15 -7.38 -1.05 -5.14
C TYR A 15 -7.42 -2.52 -4.71
N ILE A 16 -7.79 -3.42 -5.60
CA ILE A 16 -7.78 -4.86 -5.32
C ILE A 16 -6.36 -5.34 -5.00
N LEU A 17 -5.35 -4.90 -5.75
CA LEU A 17 -3.95 -5.22 -5.47
C LEU A 17 -3.51 -4.70 -4.10
N CYS A 18 -3.84 -3.45 -3.76
CA CYS A 18 -3.59 -2.89 -2.43
C CYS A 18 -4.29 -3.70 -1.33
N GLY A 19 -5.52 -4.14 -1.59
CA GLY A 19 -6.28 -4.99 -0.68
C GLY A 19 -5.61 -6.35 -0.44
N PHE A 20 -5.13 -7.02 -1.48
CA PHE A 20 -4.40 -8.28 -1.34
C PHE A 20 -3.11 -8.13 -0.55
N VAL A 21 -2.34 -7.06 -0.79
CA VAL A 21 -1.12 -6.77 -0.02
C VAL A 21 -1.47 -6.51 1.45
N SER A 22 -2.57 -5.79 1.74
CA SER A 22 -3.05 -5.54 3.10
C SER A 22 -3.47 -6.85 3.80
N ILE A 23 -4.20 -7.74 3.11
CA ILE A 23 -4.59 -9.05 3.65
C ILE A 23 -3.36 -9.93 3.91
N ALA A 24 -2.40 -9.96 3.00
CA ALA A 24 -1.14 -10.67 3.21
C ALA A 24 -0.38 -10.14 4.43
N THR A 25 -0.41 -8.81 4.64
CA THR A 25 0.16 -8.16 5.84
C THR A 25 -0.62 -8.54 7.10
N ALA A 26 -1.95 -8.63 7.03
CA ALA A 26 -2.79 -9.09 8.15
C ALA A 26 -2.40 -10.50 8.59
N ILE A 27 -2.31 -11.44 7.66
CA ILE A 27 -1.92 -12.83 7.96
C ILE A 27 -0.55 -12.89 8.63
N ARG A 28 0.40 -12.07 8.18
CA ARG A 28 1.73 -11.98 8.81
C ARG A 28 1.67 -11.31 10.18
N GLY A 29 0.74 -10.37 10.38
CA GLY A 29 0.47 -9.74 11.68
C GLY A 29 0.11 -10.74 12.77
N LEU A 30 -0.45 -11.91 12.44
CA LEU A 30 -0.71 -12.99 13.40
C LEU A 30 0.56 -13.56 14.04
N ARG A 31 1.72 -13.35 13.44
CA ARG A 31 3.02 -13.75 14.02
C ARG A 31 3.55 -12.75 15.06
N ASN A 32 2.88 -11.61 15.22
CA ASN A 32 3.28 -10.60 16.19
C ASN A 32 2.90 -11.07 17.62
N GLU A 33 3.89 -11.26 18.48
CA GLU A 33 3.68 -11.78 19.84
C GLU A 33 2.90 -10.82 20.74
N LYS A 34 3.09 -9.50 20.57
CA LYS A 34 2.50 -8.49 21.47
C LYS A 34 1.08 -8.08 21.12
N SER A 35 0.67 -8.14 19.86
CA SER A 35 -0.63 -7.61 19.38
C SER A 35 -1.12 -8.32 18.14
N ARG A 36 -1.27 -9.65 18.21
CA ARG A 36 -1.68 -10.51 17.09
C ARG A 36 -3.02 -10.08 16.50
N ILE A 37 -4.03 -9.99 17.36
CA ILE A 37 -5.42 -9.77 16.95
C ILE A 37 -5.60 -8.34 16.44
N GLY A 38 -5.09 -7.33 17.15
CA GLY A 38 -5.23 -5.94 16.74
C GLY A 38 -4.54 -5.63 15.41
N THR A 39 -3.30 -6.13 15.21
CA THR A 39 -2.58 -5.95 13.94
C THR A 39 -3.26 -6.70 12.81
N PHE A 40 -3.73 -7.93 13.05
CA PHE A 40 -4.51 -8.69 12.05
C PHE A 40 -5.79 -7.96 11.66
N LEU A 41 -6.62 -7.58 12.64
CA LEU A 41 -7.89 -6.90 12.38
C LEU A 41 -7.70 -5.59 11.62
N PHE A 42 -6.70 -4.81 11.99
CA PHE A 42 -6.41 -3.54 11.32
C PHE A 42 -6.14 -3.75 9.83
N TRP A 43 -5.17 -4.59 9.47
CA TRP A 43 -4.80 -4.81 8.08
C TRP A 43 -5.84 -5.60 7.30
N PHE A 44 -6.57 -6.49 7.96
CA PHE A 44 -7.66 -7.24 7.34
C PHE A 44 -8.84 -6.33 6.97
N ILE A 45 -9.30 -5.51 7.92
CA ILE A 45 -10.40 -4.56 7.68
C ILE A 45 -10.00 -3.57 6.57
N LEU A 46 -8.77 -3.06 6.60
CA LEU A 46 -8.26 -2.16 5.57
C LEU A 46 -8.25 -2.86 4.19
N GLY A 47 -7.81 -4.11 4.14
CA GLY A 47 -7.83 -4.91 2.91
C GLY A 47 -9.23 -5.14 2.37
N VAL A 48 -10.19 -5.43 3.25
CA VAL A 48 -11.61 -5.58 2.89
C VAL A 48 -12.18 -4.27 2.33
N ILE A 49 -11.86 -3.13 2.95
CA ILE A 49 -12.29 -1.81 2.44
C ILE A 49 -11.72 -1.56 1.04
N PHE A 50 -10.46 -1.90 0.78
CA PHE A 50 -9.87 -1.73 -0.55
C PHE A 50 -10.50 -2.64 -1.61
N ILE A 51 -10.80 -3.90 -1.29
CA ILE A 51 -11.36 -4.85 -2.26
C ILE A 51 -12.85 -4.60 -2.49
N LEU A 52 -13.61 -4.36 -1.43
CA LEU A 52 -15.07 -4.28 -1.48
C LEU A 52 -15.62 -2.86 -1.36
N GLY A 53 -14.76 -1.84 -1.29
CA GLY A 53 -15.17 -0.46 -1.02
C GLY A 53 -16.21 0.12 -1.99
N LYS A 54 -16.29 -0.41 -3.21
CA LYS A 54 -17.32 -0.05 -4.19
C LYS A 54 -18.69 -0.68 -3.87
N THR A 55 -18.69 -1.84 -3.24
CA THR A 55 -19.90 -2.64 -2.97
C THR A 55 -20.49 -2.34 -1.60
N ILE A 56 -19.62 -1.94 -0.66
CA ILE A 56 -19.99 -1.63 0.73
C ILE A 56 -20.64 -0.23 0.80
N PRO A 57 -21.80 -0.08 1.47
CA PRO A 57 -22.41 1.24 1.72
C PRO A 57 -21.46 2.17 2.47
N TYR A 58 -21.49 3.47 2.15
CA TYR A 58 -20.59 4.47 2.77
C TYR A 58 -20.68 4.52 4.30
N ALA A 59 -21.88 4.31 4.86
CA ALA A 59 -22.06 4.26 6.31
C ALA A 59 -21.28 3.11 6.95
N VAL A 60 -21.26 1.93 6.30
CA VAL A 60 -20.51 0.76 6.79
C VAL A 60 -19.01 1.01 6.66
N THR A 61 -18.57 1.57 5.54
CA THR A 61 -17.15 1.95 5.37
C THR A 61 -16.72 2.95 6.44
N GLY A 62 -17.55 3.96 6.73
CA GLY A 62 -17.31 4.90 7.83
C GLY A 62 -17.21 4.22 9.19
N GLY A 63 -18.11 3.29 9.50
CA GLY A 63 -18.05 2.48 10.71
C GLY A 63 -16.78 1.65 10.83
N LEU A 64 -16.33 1.02 9.73
CA LEU A 64 -15.07 0.27 9.67
C LEU A 64 -13.87 1.18 9.91
N LEU A 65 -13.85 2.40 9.38
CA LEU A 65 -12.78 3.38 9.64
C LEU A 65 -12.75 3.80 11.12
N VAL A 66 -13.90 3.94 11.78
CA VAL A 66 -13.96 4.21 13.23
C VAL A 66 -13.36 3.03 14.01
N ILE A 67 -13.67 1.79 13.63
CA ILE A 67 -13.05 0.60 14.24
C ILE A 67 -11.53 0.60 14.07
N LEU A 68 -11.02 0.94 12.89
CA LEU A 68 -9.58 1.07 12.64
C LEU A 68 -8.95 2.15 13.54
N ALA A 69 -9.62 3.28 13.71
CA ALA A 69 -9.18 4.35 14.61
C ALA A 69 -9.12 3.87 16.08
N LEU A 70 -10.12 3.12 16.55
CA LEU A 70 -10.16 2.55 17.90
C LEU A 70 -9.01 1.55 18.12
N ILE A 71 -8.74 0.65 17.16
CA ILE A 71 -7.61 -0.28 17.20
C ILE A 71 -6.28 0.49 17.32
N THR A 72 -6.17 1.62 16.65
CA THR A 72 -4.97 2.45 16.67
C THR A 72 -4.81 3.17 18.02
N VAL A 73 -5.87 3.79 18.52
CA VAL A 73 -5.87 4.53 19.81
C VAL A 73 -5.57 3.59 20.98
N THR A 74 -6.08 2.37 20.94
CA THR A 74 -5.80 1.34 21.96
C THR A 74 -4.40 0.74 21.85
N LYS A 75 -3.53 1.27 20.95
CA LYS A 75 -2.15 0.81 20.72
C LYS A 75 -2.05 -0.68 20.37
N GLN A 76 -3.12 -1.23 19.82
CA GLN A 76 -3.17 -2.62 19.36
C GLN A 76 -2.54 -2.86 18.01
N LEU A 77 -2.15 -1.80 17.32
CA LEU A 77 -1.39 -1.86 16.08
C LEU A 77 0.09 -1.75 16.42
N GLN A 78 0.82 -2.85 16.30
CA GLN A 78 2.25 -2.89 16.59
C GLN A 78 3.02 -3.54 15.43
N VAL A 79 4.26 -3.09 15.28
CA VAL A 79 5.21 -3.74 14.37
C VAL A 79 5.62 -5.08 14.98
N GLY A 80 5.47 -6.15 14.21
CA GLY A 80 5.89 -7.49 14.65
C GLY A 80 7.40 -7.62 14.81
N THR A 81 7.82 -8.68 15.49
CA THR A 81 9.23 -9.09 15.53
C THR A 81 9.63 -9.62 14.16
N PHE A 82 10.46 -8.87 13.45
CA PHE A 82 11.06 -9.30 12.21
C PHE A 82 12.50 -9.75 12.47
N LYS A 83 12.96 -10.73 11.71
CA LYS A 83 14.33 -11.19 11.77
C LYS A 83 15.26 -10.03 11.41
N GLU A 84 16.12 -9.63 12.33
CA GLU A 84 17.12 -8.59 12.05
C GLU A 84 18.10 -9.09 11.01
N ILE A 85 18.27 -8.29 9.98
CA ILE A 85 19.25 -8.57 8.93
C ILE A 85 20.63 -8.19 9.48
N THR A 86 21.57 -9.12 9.44
CA THR A 86 22.93 -8.92 9.92
C THR A 86 23.61 -7.74 9.23
N HIS A 87 24.35 -6.95 9.98
CA HIS A 87 25.05 -5.77 9.45
C HIS A 87 25.96 -6.11 8.26
N GLU A 88 26.66 -7.25 8.34
CA GLU A 88 27.53 -7.77 7.26
C GLU A 88 26.75 -7.99 5.96
N PHE A 89 25.52 -8.56 6.04
CA PHE A 89 24.69 -8.75 4.86
C PHE A 89 24.27 -7.40 4.25
N LYS A 90 23.93 -6.41 5.08
CA LYS A 90 23.57 -5.07 4.60
C LYS A 90 24.73 -4.41 3.86
N VAL A 91 25.94 -4.50 4.41
CA VAL A 91 27.17 -3.95 3.78
C VAL A 91 27.46 -4.66 2.46
N ALA A 92 27.45 -5.99 2.43
CA ALA A 92 27.68 -6.77 1.20
C ALA A 92 26.66 -6.44 0.09
N GLN A 93 25.40 -6.27 0.44
CA GLN A 93 24.36 -5.88 -0.53
C GLN A 93 24.53 -4.42 -0.99
N SER A 94 24.92 -3.52 -0.08
CA SER A 94 25.21 -2.12 -0.42
C SER A 94 26.37 -2.01 -1.42
N GLU A 95 27.44 -2.77 -1.23
CA GLU A 95 28.57 -2.82 -2.15
C GLU A 95 28.20 -3.43 -3.51
N LYS A 96 27.36 -4.44 -3.52
CA LYS A 96 26.88 -5.12 -4.73
C LYS A 96 25.99 -4.23 -5.59
N PHE A 97 25.05 -3.52 -4.98
CA PHE A 97 24.05 -2.76 -5.72
C PHE A 97 24.40 -1.27 -5.85
N LYS A 98 25.23 -0.74 -4.95
CA LYS A 98 25.68 0.69 -4.95
C LYS A 98 24.48 1.63 -5.21
N ASN A 99 24.63 2.56 -6.14
CA ASN A 99 23.60 3.55 -6.48
C ASN A 99 22.36 2.97 -7.20
N LYS A 100 22.41 1.72 -7.67
CA LYS A 100 21.27 1.09 -8.34
C LYS A 100 20.06 0.88 -7.43
N ILE A 101 20.29 0.87 -6.11
CA ILE A 101 19.24 0.77 -5.09
C ILE A 101 18.26 1.96 -5.11
N PHE A 102 18.73 3.14 -5.54
CA PHE A 102 17.90 4.34 -5.63
C PHE A 102 17.05 4.39 -6.90
N LEU A 103 17.38 3.58 -7.91
CA LEU A 103 16.69 3.59 -9.20
C LEU A 103 15.19 3.28 -9.07
N PRO A 104 14.74 2.24 -8.34
CA PRO A 104 13.32 1.98 -8.16
C PRO A 104 12.60 3.13 -7.46
N ALA A 105 13.21 3.74 -6.44
CA ALA A 105 12.61 4.86 -5.73
C ALA A 105 12.41 6.08 -6.64
N ALA A 106 13.40 6.43 -7.45
CA ALA A 106 13.28 7.49 -8.44
C ALA A 106 12.23 7.17 -9.51
N LEU A 107 12.16 5.90 -9.94
CA LEU A 107 11.20 5.46 -10.96
C LEU A 107 9.75 5.55 -10.48
N ILE A 108 9.44 5.35 -9.19
CA ILE A 108 8.07 5.54 -8.69
C ILE A 108 7.59 6.97 -9.01
N GLY A 109 8.37 7.97 -8.62
CA GLY A 109 8.01 9.37 -8.84
C GLY A 109 7.95 9.75 -10.31
N ILE A 110 8.99 9.42 -11.07
CA ILE A 110 9.09 9.77 -12.50
C ILE A 110 7.97 9.10 -13.31
N SER A 111 7.76 7.79 -13.14
CA SER A 111 6.74 7.07 -13.90
C SER A 111 5.32 7.48 -13.50
N ALA A 112 5.04 7.68 -12.21
CA ALA A 112 3.75 8.19 -11.78
C ALA A 112 3.48 9.60 -12.35
N PHE A 113 4.46 10.49 -12.31
CA PHE A 113 4.35 11.83 -12.89
C PHE A 113 4.09 11.75 -14.39
N LEU A 114 4.86 10.96 -15.14
CA LEU A 114 4.67 10.80 -16.57
C LEU A 114 3.29 10.24 -16.88
N ILE A 115 2.83 9.18 -16.21
CA ILE A 115 1.51 8.59 -16.43
C ILE A 115 0.41 9.62 -16.20
N LEU A 116 0.50 10.46 -15.15
CA LEU A 116 -0.49 11.46 -14.84
C LEU A 116 -0.54 12.64 -15.83
N GLN A 117 0.53 12.88 -16.58
CA GLN A 117 0.55 13.88 -17.65
C GLN A 117 -0.21 13.43 -18.90
N PHE A 118 -0.37 12.12 -19.08
CA PHE A 118 -1.12 11.61 -20.22
C PHE A 118 -2.63 11.78 -20.01
N LYS A 119 -3.31 12.15 -21.09
CA LYS A 119 -4.77 12.18 -21.18
C LYS A 119 -5.20 11.18 -22.25
N ILE A 120 -6.19 10.38 -21.95
CA ILE A 120 -6.79 9.49 -22.96
C ILE A 120 -8.00 10.21 -23.53
N GLY A 121 -7.82 10.83 -24.71
CA GLY A 121 -8.78 11.76 -25.27
C GLY A 121 -8.88 13.04 -24.43
N LYS A 122 -10.07 13.34 -23.89
CA LYS A 122 -10.31 14.48 -22.99
C LYS A 122 -10.31 14.11 -21.50
N VAL A 123 -10.07 12.84 -21.17
CA VAL A 123 -10.16 12.32 -19.80
C VAL A 123 -8.78 12.23 -19.17
N ALA A 124 -8.59 12.86 -18.00
CA ALA A 124 -7.37 12.73 -17.23
C ALA A 124 -7.28 11.35 -16.55
N ILE A 125 -6.08 10.82 -16.41
CA ILE A 125 -5.84 9.56 -15.71
C ILE A 125 -6.04 9.75 -14.21
N PRO A 126 -6.83 8.90 -13.52
CA PRO A 126 -7.00 8.97 -12.07
C PRO A 126 -5.67 8.82 -11.33
N SER A 127 -5.49 9.57 -10.25
CA SER A 127 -4.24 9.55 -9.45
C SER A 127 -3.88 8.15 -8.94
N ALA A 128 -4.87 7.35 -8.55
CA ALA A 128 -4.66 5.97 -8.14
C ALA A 128 -4.01 5.12 -9.24
N VAL A 129 -4.42 5.30 -10.50
CA VAL A 129 -3.83 4.59 -11.66
C VAL A 129 -2.41 5.08 -11.93
N GLY A 130 -2.17 6.38 -11.86
CA GLY A 130 -0.83 6.95 -12.06
C GLY A 130 0.16 6.47 -11.01
N ILE A 131 -0.19 6.58 -9.73
CA ILE A 131 0.66 6.16 -8.62
C ILE A 131 0.82 4.63 -8.59
N GLY A 132 -0.29 3.90 -8.74
CA GLY A 132 -0.26 2.42 -8.77
C GLY A 132 0.54 1.88 -9.95
N GLY A 133 0.38 2.47 -11.13
CA GLY A 133 1.17 2.11 -12.32
C GLY A 133 2.65 2.41 -12.12
N GLY A 134 2.99 3.57 -11.56
CA GLY A 134 4.36 3.94 -11.22
C GLY A 134 4.99 2.97 -10.22
N ALA A 135 4.25 2.58 -9.19
CA ALA A 135 4.70 1.61 -8.21
C ALA A 135 4.93 0.22 -8.83
N LEU A 136 4.05 -0.23 -9.73
CA LEU A 136 4.21 -1.51 -10.44
C LEU A 136 5.45 -1.51 -11.35
N ILE A 137 5.68 -0.44 -12.10
CA ILE A 137 6.88 -0.29 -12.94
C ILE A 137 8.14 -0.35 -12.08
N ALA A 138 8.17 0.40 -10.99
CA ALA A 138 9.31 0.41 -10.07
C ALA A 138 9.54 -0.97 -9.42
N LEU A 139 8.47 -1.68 -9.06
CA LEU A 139 8.54 -3.04 -8.50
C LEU A 139 9.12 -4.02 -9.53
N LEU A 140 8.69 -3.95 -10.80
CA LEU A 140 9.24 -4.79 -11.87
C LEU A 140 10.73 -4.52 -12.09
N VAL A 141 11.14 -3.27 -12.08
CA VAL A 141 12.56 -2.91 -12.22
C VAL A 141 13.37 -3.34 -11.00
N ALA A 142 12.82 -3.15 -9.79
CA ALA A 142 13.48 -3.61 -8.55
C ALA A 142 13.68 -5.12 -8.55
N THR A 143 12.63 -5.88 -8.92
CA THR A 143 12.73 -7.36 -8.98
C THR A 143 13.67 -7.84 -10.07
N ALA A 144 13.76 -7.15 -11.20
CA ALA A 144 14.73 -7.45 -12.26
C ALA A 144 16.18 -7.22 -11.83
N ILE A 145 16.43 -6.16 -11.04
CA ILE A 145 17.79 -5.81 -10.55
C ILE A 145 18.21 -6.71 -9.39
N ILE A 146 17.34 -6.87 -8.40
CA ILE A 146 17.67 -7.50 -7.11
C ILE A 146 17.47 -9.01 -7.19
N LYS A 147 16.49 -9.48 -8.00
CA LYS A 147 16.05 -10.88 -8.13
C LYS A 147 15.76 -11.53 -6.76
N PRO A 148 14.95 -10.87 -5.90
CA PRO A 148 14.60 -11.43 -4.60
C PRO A 148 13.68 -12.62 -4.76
N LYS A 149 13.62 -13.49 -3.73
CA LYS A 149 12.57 -14.50 -3.65
C LYS A 149 11.23 -13.82 -3.32
N PHE A 150 10.15 -14.29 -3.90
CA PHE A 150 8.81 -13.72 -3.68
C PHE A 150 8.43 -13.65 -2.20
N SER A 151 8.80 -14.67 -1.40
CA SER A 151 8.56 -14.68 0.04
C SER A 151 9.30 -13.55 0.78
N GLU A 152 10.53 -13.24 0.36
CA GLU A 152 11.34 -12.16 0.94
C GLU A 152 10.74 -10.80 0.61
N THR A 153 10.34 -10.59 -0.64
CA THR A 153 9.65 -9.36 -1.07
C THR A 153 8.36 -9.13 -0.29
N LEU A 154 7.56 -10.17 -0.12
CA LEU A 154 6.29 -10.07 0.61
C LEU A 154 6.53 -9.84 2.11
N GLU A 155 7.59 -10.41 2.68
CA GLU A 155 7.97 -10.19 4.08
C GLU A 155 8.43 -8.75 4.33
N ASP A 156 9.30 -8.22 3.49
CA ASP A 156 9.77 -6.86 3.58
C ASP A 156 8.63 -5.84 3.35
N THR A 157 7.76 -6.10 2.37
CA THR A 157 6.57 -5.27 2.13
C THR A 157 5.67 -5.23 3.36
N SER A 158 5.38 -6.38 3.97
CA SER A 158 4.55 -6.45 5.17
C SER A 158 5.21 -5.75 6.36
N ARG A 159 6.53 -5.87 6.51
CA ARG A 159 7.31 -5.17 7.52
C ARG A 159 7.20 -3.66 7.37
N LEU A 160 7.43 -3.15 6.16
CA LEU A 160 7.35 -1.71 5.87
C LEU A 160 5.93 -1.17 6.10
N LEU A 161 4.89 -1.90 5.67
CA LEU A 161 3.51 -1.51 5.93
C LEU A 161 3.20 -1.46 7.42
N MET A 162 3.64 -2.45 8.20
CA MET A 162 3.45 -2.43 9.66
C MET A 162 4.22 -1.27 10.32
N GLN A 163 5.39 -0.88 9.81
CA GLN A 163 6.14 0.29 10.29
C GLN A 163 5.41 1.60 9.98
N ILE A 164 4.81 1.74 8.81
CA ILE A 164 3.95 2.88 8.46
C ILE A 164 2.71 2.90 9.37
N GLY A 165 2.13 1.73 9.62
CA GLY A 165 1.05 1.55 10.59
C GLY A 165 -0.14 2.47 10.36
N ALA A 166 -0.59 3.10 11.42
CA ALA A 166 -1.75 3.99 11.42
C ALA A 166 -1.57 5.24 10.53
N THR A 167 -0.34 5.65 10.24
CA THR A 167 -0.10 6.82 9.39
C THR A 167 -0.59 6.62 7.97
N ALA A 168 -0.77 5.37 7.53
CA ALA A 168 -1.40 5.05 6.24
C ALA A 168 -2.84 5.55 6.12
N LEU A 169 -3.56 5.74 7.23
CA LEU A 169 -4.94 6.22 7.27
C LEU A 169 -5.05 7.75 7.30
N LEU A 170 -4.00 8.47 7.70
CA LEU A 170 -4.06 9.93 7.87
C LEU A 170 -4.50 10.68 6.61
N PRO A 171 -3.97 10.39 5.40
CA PRO A 171 -4.39 11.08 4.19
C PRO A 171 -5.88 10.85 3.87
N GLN A 172 -6.38 9.64 4.13
CA GLN A 172 -7.79 9.29 3.86
C GLN A 172 -8.73 10.00 4.85
N LEU A 173 -8.36 10.06 6.12
CA LEU A 173 -9.14 10.79 7.13
C LEU A 173 -9.17 12.30 6.83
N LEU A 174 -8.04 12.89 6.45
CA LEU A 174 -7.97 14.29 6.06
C LEU A 174 -8.80 14.59 4.80
N ALA A 175 -8.75 13.70 3.81
CA ALA A 175 -9.57 13.85 2.60
C ALA A 175 -11.07 13.75 2.91
N ALA A 176 -11.46 12.80 3.79
CA ALA A 176 -12.85 12.66 4.23
C ALA A 176 -13.33 13.90 5.00
N LEU A 177 -12.52 14.43 5.92
CA LEU A 177 -12.83 15.68 6.63
C LEU A 177 -12.94 16.87 5.66
N GLY A 178 -12.00 17.02 4.74
CA GLY A 178 -12.03 18.05 3.71
C GLY A 178 -13.33 18.00 2.90
N ALA A 179 -13.78 16.82 2.50
CA ALA A 179 -15.04 16.64 1.76
C ALA A 179 -16.29 17.03 2.57
N VAL A 180 -16.24 16.91 3.90
CA VAL A 180 -17.34 17.35 4.79
C VAL A 180 -17.39 18.86 4.89
N PHE A 181 -16.23 19.54 4.95
CA PHE A 181 -16.16 21.00 5.07
C PHE A 181 -16.40 21.75 3.75
N THR A 182 -16.34 21.06 2.61
CA THR A 182 -16.58 21.67 1.29
C THR A 182 -18.02 21.53 0.80
N LYS A 183 -18.91 20.90 1.57
CA LYS A 183 -20.35 20.82 1.34
C LYS A 183 -21.08 21.91 2.14
#